data_56485bed03c0b0b3db8093d2d4052c8f
#
_entry.id   56485bed03c0b0b3db8093d2d4052c8f
#
_cell.length_a   1.000
_cell.length_b   1.000
_cell.length_c   1.000
_cell.angle_alpha   90.00
_cell.angle_beta   90.00
_cell.angle_gamma   90.00
#
_symmetry.space_group_name_H-M   'P 1'
#
loop_
_entity.id
_entity.type
_entity.pdbx_description
1 polymer ?
#
loop_
_entity_poly.entity_id
_entity_poly.type
_entity_poly.pdbx_seq_one_letter_code
_entity_poly.pdbx_strand_id
1 'polypeptide(L)'
;IYFDSNVAYGGTLNDNDWTDTSPALRELNAQFKNFADVLPGATLWAGKRFYQRHDVHMNDFYYWDISGPGAGVENIDLGFGKLSVAATRNTERDGAFSYYYDHATKNYKSDRDKKKSVYNDVFDVRLANIELWKDGSLELGFDYAKAHTKDDAHFANDNAVKKGYMGTAEYTQGNFFGGFNKFTVQYAKDSMVDGAGHASGSSADKRGNMLRLINQGTFQASDKVEVMYALIYQKNDLANKQGKTWYSAGIRPMYKWTDTMSTLLEVGYD
;
A
#
# COMPACT_ATOMS: atom_id res chain seq x y z
N ILE A 1 -26.67 -4.28 -3.59
CA ILE A 1 -25.62 -4.98 -2.82
C ILE A 1 -24.74 -5.69 -3.83
N TYR A 2 -23.45 -5.57 -3.67
CA TYR A 2 -22.45 -6.20 -4.49
C TYR A 2 -21.54 -7.05 -3.62
N PHE A 3 -21.21 -8.27 -4.06
CA PHE A 3 -20.27 -9.16 -3.41
C PHE A 3 -19.08 -9.37 -4.33
N ASP A 4 -17.90 -9.31 -3.78
CA ASP A 4 -16.65 -9.53 -4.50
C ASP A 4 -15.83 -10.61 -3.81
N SER A 5 -15.28 -11.55 -4.61
CA SER A 5 -14.40 -12.59 -4.11
C SER A 5 -13.26 -12.85 -5.09
N ASN A 6 -12.05 -12.98 -4.57
CA ASN A 6 -10.86 -13.28 -5.33
C ASN A 6 -10.08 -14.40 -4.63
N VAL A 7 -9.93 -15.53 -5.31
CA VAL A 7 -9.13 -16.67 -4.82
C VAL A 7 -7.95 -16.85 -5.76
N ALA A 8 -6.76 -16.77 -5.21
CA ALA A 8 -5.53 -17.01 -5.95
C ALA A 8 -4.94 -18.38 -5.61
N TYR A 9 -4.42 -19.05 -6.63
CA TYR A 9 -3.61 -20.23 -6.49
C TYR A 9 -2.17 -19.85 -6.84
N GLY A 10 -1.22 -20.12 -5.94
CA GLY A 10 0.19 -19.90 -6.16
C GLY A 10 0.94 -21.21 -6.11
N GLY A 11 1.71 -21.49 -7.15
CA GLY A 11 2.72 -22.56 -7.16
C GLY A 11 4.09 -21.94 -7.45
N THR A 12 5.16 -22.53 -6.94
CA THR A 12 6.50 -22.18 -7.39
C THR A 12 6.75 -22.76 -8.79
N LEU A 13 7.53 -22.09 -9.61
CA LEU A 13 7.82 -22.51 -10.99
C LEU A 13 8.46 -23.93 -11.08
N ASN A 14 8.91 -24.47 -9.96
CA ASN A 14 9.50 -25.80 -9.84
C ASN A 14 8.48 -26.88 -9.41
N ASP A 15 7.28 -26.49 -8.98
CA ASP A 15 6.26 -27.45 -8.55
C ASP A 15 5.38 -27.80 -9.74
N ASN A 16 5.75 -28.85 -10.45
CA ASN A 16 4.93 -29.46 -11.49
C ASN A 16 3.73 -30.23 -10.93
N ASP A 17 3.56 -30.23 -9.60
CA ASP A 17 2.51 -30.95 -8.94
C ASP A 17 1.42 -29.98 -8.48
N TRP A 18 0.22 -30.21 -8.99
CA TRP A 18 -0.99 -29.44 -8.62
C TRP A 18 -1.45 -29.71 -7.19
N THR A 19 -0.85 -30.66 -6.50
CA THR A 19 -1.26 -31.10 -5.15
C THR A 19 -0.76 -30.19 -4.03
N ASP A 20 0.29 -29.41 -4.25
CA ASP A 20 0.94 -28.57 -3.23
C ASP A 20 0.52 -27.08 -3.28
N THR A 21 -0.41 -26.70 -4.14
CA THR A 21 -0.91 -25.35 -4.23
C THR A 21 -1.98 -25.08 -3.17
N SER A 22 -1.68 -24.22 -2.22
CA SER A 22 -2.67 -23.75 -1.25
C SER A 22 -3.45 -22.57 -1.80
N PRO A 23 -4.79 -22.66 -1.88
CA PRO A 23 -5.60 -21.52 -2.28
C PRO A 23 -5.49 -20.38 -1.27
N ALA A 24 -5.30 -19.17 -1.72
CA ALA A 24 -5.28 -17.97 -0.90
C ALA A 24 -6.51 -17.11 -1.19
N LEU A 25 -7.36 -16.93 -0.19
CA LEU A 25 -8.47 -15.98 -0.30
C LEU A 25 -7.90 -14.56 -0.25
N ARG A 26 -7.82 -13.91 -1.41
CA ARG A 26 -7.29 -12.54 -1.56
C ARG A 26 -8.33 -11.51 -1.15
N GLU A 27 -9.55 -11.67 -1.63
CA GLU A 27 -10.67 -10.77 -1.35
C GLU A 27 -11.93 -11.57 -1.05
N LEU A 28 -12.71 -11.05 -0.10
CA LEU A 28 -14.08 -11.44 0.20
C LEU A 28 -14.76 -10.27 0.90
N ASN A 29 -15.56 -9.51 0.17
CA ASN A 29 -16.20 -8.33 0.73
C ASN A 29 -17.61 -8.13 0.17
N ALA A 30 -18.39 -7.36 0.93
CA ALA A 30 -19.70 -6.88 0.54
C ALA A 30 -19.68 -5.36 0.41
N GLN A 31 -20.35 -4.83 -0.60
CA GLN A 31 -20.45 -3.42 -0.90
C GLN A 31 -21.91 -3.01 -1.06
N PHE A 32 -22.29 -1.92 -0.42
CA PHE A 32 -23.63 -1.34 -0.44
C PHE A 32 -23.54 0.05 -1.06
N LYS A 33 -23.77 0.14 -2.37
CA LYS A 33 -23.76 1.43 -3.08
C LYS A 33 -25.06 2.17 -2.81
N ASN A 34 -24.98 3.49 -2.69
CA ASN A 34 -26.11 4.37 -2.37
C ASN A 34 -26.88 3.88 -1.12
N PHE A 35 -26.13 3.50 -0.07
CA PHE A 35 -26.70 2.88 1.12
C PHE A 35 -27.52 3.86 1.99
N ALA A 36 -27.39 5.17 1.77
CA ALA A 36 -28.09 6.21 2.48
C ALA A 36 -28.46 7.35 1.53
N ASP A 37 -29.70 7.80 1.55
CA ASP A 37 -30.19 8.87 0.67
C ASP A 37 -29.48 10.21 0.93
N VAL A 38 -29.01 10.43 2.16
CA VAL A 38 -28.26 11.63 2.56
C VAL A 38 -26.79 11.64 2.06
N LEU A 39 -26.32 10.50 1.53
CA LEU A 39 -24.96 10.32 1.01
C LEU A 39 -25.01 9.72 -0.41
N PRO A 40 -25.53 10.47 -1.39
CA PRO A 40 -25.68 9.96 -2.75
C PRO A 40 -24.30 9.59 -3.35
N GLY A 41 -24.23 8.43 -3.99
CA GLY A 41 -23.00 7.90 -4.58
C GLY A 41 -22.07 7.19 -3.60
N ALA A 42 -22.25 7.37 -2.29
CA ALA A 42 -21.41 6.73 -1.30
C ALA A 42 -21.58 5.20 -1.28
N THR A 43 -20.49 4.50 -1.00
CA THR A 43 -20.44 3.03 -0.89
C THR A 43 -19.96 2.64 0.49
N LEU A 44 -20.80 1.96 1.25
CA LEU A 44 -20.39 1.27 2.47
C LEU A 44 -19.84 -0.10 2.09
N TRP A 45 -18.68 -0.48 2.62
CA TRP A 45 -18.11 -1.79 2.39
C TRP A 45 -17.62 -2.44 3.69
N ALA A 46 -17.61 -3.78 3.69
CA ALA A 46 -17.04 -4.57 4.78
C ALA A 46 -16.50 -5.89 4.24
N GLY A 47 -15.38 -6.34 4.79
CA GLY A 47 -14.73 -7.59 4.42
C GLY A 47 -13.25 -7.41 4.08
N LYS A 48 -12.66 -8.41 3.46
CA LYS A 48 -11.27 -8.38 3.01
C LYS A 48 -11.20 -7.93 1.56
N ARG A 49 -10.45 -6.87 1.30
CA ARG A 49 -10.29 -6.34 -0.07
C ARG A 49 -8.96 -5.62 -0.29
N PHE A 50 -8.60 -5.46 -1.57
CA PHE A 50 -7.63 -4.47 -1.98
C PHE A 50 -8.28 -3.09 -1.94
N TYR A 51 -7.84 -2.24 -1.01
CA TYR A 51 -8.48 -0.95 -0.77
C TYR A 51 -7.67 0.19 -1.39
N GLN A 52 -8.23 0.82 -2.43
CA GLN A 52 -7.71 2.05 -3.09
C GLN A 52 -6.17 2.10 -3.16
N ARG A 53 -5.56 1.02 -3.66
CA ARG A 53 -4.11 0.91 -3.75
C ARG A 53 -3.55 1.83 -4.81
N HIS A 54 -2.44 2.48 -4.49
CA HIS A 54 -1.66 3.26 -5.43
C HIS A 54 -0.30 2.61 -5.65
N ASP A 55 0.08 2.46 -6.89
CA ASP A 55 1.33 1.81 -7.28
C ASP A 55 2.05 2.56 -8.40
N VAL A 56 3.32 2.26 -8.55
CA VAL A 56 4.09 2.49 -9.75
C VAL A 56 4.09 1.19 -10.53
N HIS A 57 3.17 1.07 -11.47
CA HIS A 57 2.89 -0.18 -12.17
C HIS A 57 4.11 -0.76 -12.91
N MET A 58 5.06 0.08 -13.34
CA MET A 58 6.25 -0.35 -14.07
C MET A 58 7.12 -1.30 -13.24
N ASN A 59 7.30 -1.03 -11.95
CA ASN A 59 8.14 -1.82 -11.07
C ASN A 59 7.37 -2.49 -9.92
N ASP A 60 6.03 -2.63 -10.06
CA ASP A 60 5.13 -3.27 -9.09
C ASP A 60 5.29 -2.72 -7.66
N PHE A 61 5.57 -1.42 -7.56
CA PHE A 61 5.83 -0.75 -6.30
C PHE A 61 4.56 -0.09 -5.74
N TYR A 62 3.93 -0.75 -4.76
CA TYR A 62 2.77 -0.21 -4.04
C TYR A 62 3.24 0.77 -2.97
N TYR A 63 3.10 2.05 -3.24
CA TYR A 63 3.53 3.10 -2.31
C TYR A 63 2.45 3.52 -1.31
N TRP A 64 1.19 3.15 -1.56
CA TRP A 64 0.06 3.41 -0.68
C TRP A 64 -0.90 2.22 -0.72
N ASP A 65 -0.76 1.33 0.26
CA ASP A 65 -1.54 0.09 0.33
C ASP A 65 -1.87 -0.27 1.78
N ILE A 66 -3.11 -0.03 2.17
CA ILE A 66 -3.65 -0.40 3.47
C ILE A 66 -4.63 -1.59 3.36
N SER A 67 -4.56 -2.35 2.29
CA SER A 67 -5.45 -3.49 2.01
C SER A 67 -5.50 -4.49 3.15
N GLY A 68 -6.65 -5.11 3.32
CA GLY A 68 -6.87 -6.13 4.35
C GLY A 68 -8.34 -6.32 4.70
N PRO A 69 -8.64 -7.14 5.70
CA PRO A 69 -9.97 -7.17 6.28
C PRO A 69 -10.28 -5.86 6.99
N GLY A 70 -11.47 -5.30 6.76
CA GLY A 70 -11.84 -4.01 7.29
C GLY A 70 -13.24 -3.58 6.90
N ALA A 71 -13.51 -2.30 7.09
CA ALA A 71 -14.74 -1.65 6.66
C ALA A 71 -14.48 -0.17 6.40
N GLY A 72 -15.33 0.44 5.58
CA GLY A 72 -15.22 1.84 5.28
C GLY A 72 -16.41 2.38 4.49
N VAL A 73 -16.39 3.68 4.32
CA VAL A 73 -17.33 4.40 3.44
C VAL A 73 -16.50 5.13 2.40
N GLU A 74 -16.82 4.93 1.15
CA GLU A 74 -16.12 5.53 0.02
C GLU A 74 -17.03 6.46 -0.77
N ASN A 75 -16.42 7.42 -1.45
CA ASN A 75 -17.08 8.30 -2.41
C ASN A 75 -18.19 9.15 -1.84
N ILE A 76 -18.07 9.61 -0.59
CA ILE A 76 -18.96 10.63 -0.03
C ILE A 76 -18.73 11.92 -0.81
N ASP A 77 -19.76 12.38 -1.51
CA ASP A 77 -19.67 13.58 -2.33
C ASP A 77 -19.75 14.84 -1.46
N LEU A 78 -18.68 15.63 -1.46
CA LEU A 78 -18.61 16.92 -0.76
C LEU A 78 -18.85 18.11 -1.69
N GLY A 79 -19.14 17.85 -2.98
CA GLY A 79 -19.33 18.88 -4.00
C GLY A 79 -18.02 19.36 -4.63
N PHE A 80 -16.91 19.38 -3.90
CA PHE A 80 -15.58 19.77 -4.39
C PHE A 80 -14.57 18.60 -4.40
N GLY A 81 -15.00 17.43 -3.96
CA GLY A 81 -14.17 16.22 -3.91
C GLY A 81 -14.95 15.05 -3.33
N LYS A 82 -14.33 13.91 -3.34
CA LYS A 82 -14.87 12.63 -2.83
C LYS A 82 -14.13 12.23 -1.57
N LEU A 83 -14.83 12.18 -0.43
CA LEU A 83 -14.27 11.74 0.84
C LEU A 83 -14.45 10.23 0.97
N SER A 84 -13.38 9.54 1.38
CA SER A 84 -13.39 8.13 1.78
C SER A 84 -12.75 7.98 3.15
N VAL A 85 -13.31 7.12 3.99
CA VAL A 85 -12.78 6.76 5.30
C VAL A 85 -12.81 5.26 5.46
N ALA A 86 -11.75 4.68 6.00
CA ALA A 86 -11.65 3.24 6.21
C ALA A 86 -10.86 2.88 7.46
N ALA A 87 -11.13 1.68 7.95
CA ALA A 87 -10.29 1.01 8.94
C ALA A 87 -10.01 -0.41 8.44
N THR A 88 -8.74 -0.76 8.33
CA THR A 88 -8.30 -2.09 7.88
C THR A 88 -7.35 -2.70 8.89
N ARG A 89 -7.16 -4.00 8.80
CA ARG A 89 -6.24 -4.75 9.64
C ARG A 89 -5.27 -5.55 8.79
N ASN A 90 -3.99 -5.27 8.95
CA ASN A 90 -2.91 -6.08 8.40
C ASN A 90 -2.36 -7.02 9.47
N THR A 91 -1.92 -8.20 9.07
CA THR A 91 -1.31 -9.16 9.96
C THR A 91 0.11 -9.44 9.50
N GLU A 92 1.09 -9.11 10.32
CA GLU A 92 2.48 -9.54 10.12
C GLU A 92 2.75 -10.83 10.90
N ARG A 93 3.25 -11.86 10.22
CA ARG A 93 3.57 -13.14 10.85
C ARG A 93 4.90 -13.12 11.60
N ASP A 94 5.81 -12.23 11.23
CA ASP A 94 7.18 -12.21 11.73
C ASP A 94 7.48 -11.07 12.71
N GLY A 95 6.47 -10.26 13.05
CA GLY A 95 6.64 -9.05 13.85
C GLY A 95 6.71 -9.23 15.36
N ALA A 96 6.30 -10.38 15.89
CA ALA A 96 6.35 -10.66 17.31
C ALA A 96 6.87 -12.06 17.60
N PHE A 97 7.67 -12.16 18.64
CA PHE A 97 8.09 -13.42 19.20
C PHE A 97 7.44 -13.57 20.57
N SER A 98 7.11 -14.80 20.98
CA SER A 98 6.85 -15.05 22.38
C SER A 98 8.19 -15.04 23.12
N TYR A 99 8.35 -14.09 24.01
CA TYR A 99 9.44 -14.09 24.96
C TYR A 99 8.94 -14.73 26.25
N TYR A 100 9.69 -15.66 26.78
CA TYR A 100 9.50 -16.14 28.12
C TYR A 100 10.72 -15.80 28.98
N TYR A 101 10.49 -15.48 30.22
CA TYR A 101 11.57 -15.29 31.18
C TYR A 101 12.08 -16.63 31.64
N ASP A 102 13.33 -16.96 31.28
CA ASP A 102 13.99 -18.18 31.76
C ASP A 102 14.58 -17.90 33.16
N HIS A 103 13.94 -18.44 34.16
CA HIS A 103 14.36 -18.31 35.57
C HIS A 103 15.75 -18.91 35.86
N ALA A 104 16.21 -19.90 35.07
CA ALA A 104 17.49 -20.55 35.26
C ALA A 104 18.65 -19.65 34.77
N THR A 105 18.45 -18.96 33.65
CA THR A 105 19.46 -18.06 33.07
C THR A 105 19.26 -16.60 33.44
N LYS A 106 18.18 -16.28 34.17
CA LYS A 106 17.74 -14.91 34.51
C LYS A 106 17.68 -13.99 33.30
N ASN A 107 17.28 -14.52 32.17
CA ASN A 107 17.24 -13.76 30.91
C ASN A 107 15.97 -14.06 30.12
N TYR A 108 15.57 -13.13 29.26
CA TYR A 108 14.48 -13.38 28.32
C TYR A 108 15.01 -14.21 27.16
N LYS A 109 14.34 -15.33 26.87
CA LYS A 109 14.59 -16.17 25.69
C LYS A 109 13.45 -16.02 24.71
N SER A 110 13.77 -15.91 23.43
CA SER A 110 12.77 -15.98 22.37
C SER A 110 12.44 -17.42 22.02
N ASP A 111 11.17 -17.76 22.05
CA ASP A 111 10.69 -19.00 21.48
C ASP A 111 10.47 -18.77 19.97
N ARG A 112 11.47 -19.07 19.17
CA ARG A 112 11.42 -18.86 17.71
C ARG A 112 10.42 -19.78 17.02
N ASP A 113 10.01 -20.86 17.68
CA ASP A 113 9.05 -21.82 17.14
C ASP A 113 7.60 -21.36 17.35
N LYS A 114 7.38 -20.38 18.22
CA LYS A 114 6.07 -19.78 18.47
C LYS A 114 6.00 -18.37 17.93
N LYS A 115 6.07 -18.23 16.61
CA LYS A 115 5.82 -16.96 15.93
C LYS A 115 4.40 -16.51 16.22
N LYS A 116 4.25 -15.35 16.84
CA LYS A 116 2.95 -14.73 17.06
C LYS A 116 2.72 -13.60 16.07
N SER A 117 1.50 -13.53 15.57
CA SER A 117 1.10 -12.48 14.65
C SER A 117 0.96 -11.13 15.35
N VAL A 118 1.48 -10.09 14.72
CA VAL A 118 1.20 -8.69 15.06
C VAL A 118 0.05 -8.24 14.19
N TYR A 119 -0.95 -7.64 14.81
CA TYR A 119 -2.06 -6.99 14.13
C TYR A 119 -1.78 -5.50 14.04
N ASN A 120 -1.92 -4.94 12.84
CA ASN A 120 -1.78 -3.52 12.58
C ASN A 120 -3.13 -2.99 12.14
N ASP A 121 -3.78 -2.21 12.99
CA ASP A 121 -4.99 -1.49 12.62
C ASP A 121 -4.57 -0.17 11.95
N VAL A 122 -5.05 0.04 10.73
CA VAL A 122 -4.78 1.25 9.94
C VAL A 122 -6.08 1.98 9.72
N PHE A 123 -6.09 3.26 10.07
CA PHE A 123 -7.17 4.20 9.81
C PHE A 123 -6.75 5.11 8.66
N ASP A 124 -7.61 5.24 7.69
CA ASP A 124 -7.37 5.99 6.46
C ASP A 124 -8.48 7.02 6.23
N VAL A 125 -8.08 8.18 5.80
CA VAL A 125 -8.97 9.24 5.34
C VAL A 125 -8.41 9.80 4.05
N ARG A 126 -9.18 9.78 2.97
CA ARG A 126 -8.81 10.32 1.67
C ARG A 126 -9.84 11.29 1.15
N LEU A 127 -9.37 12.36 0.56
CA LEU A 127 -10.17 13.32 -0.19
C LEU A 127 -9.62 13.38 -1.61
N ALA A 128 -10.30 12.70 -2.51
CA ALA A 128 -9.90 12.54 -3.91
C ALA A 128 -10.77 13.40 -4.84
N ASN A 129 -10.38 13.46 -6.10
CA ASN A 129 -11.09 14.17 -7.16
C ASN A 129 -11.32 15.65 -6.87
N ILE A 130 -10.38 16.31 -6.18
CA ILE A 130 -10.40 17.76 -6.02
C ILE A 130 -9.96 18.37 -7.36
N GLU A 131 -10.89 18.88 -8.14
CA GLU A 131 -10.55 19.53 -9.42
C GLU A 131 -9.84 20.85 -9.16
N LEU A 132 -8.63 21.01 -9.70
CA LEU A 132 -7.85 22.25 -9.62
C LEU A 132 -8.01 23.09 -10.88
N TRP A 133 -7.98 22.42 -12.04
CA TRP A 133 -8.18 22.98 -13.38
C TRP A 133 -8.52 21.85 -14.35
N LYS A 134 -8.70 22.17 -15.64
CA LYS A 134 -9.07 21.20 -16.66
C LYS A 134 -8.11 19.99 -16.67
N ASP A 135 -8.67 18.82 -16.52
CA ASP A 135 -7.95 17.52 -16.47
C ASP A 135 -6.94 17.40 -15.30
N GLY A 136 -6.91 18.37 -14.39
CA GLY A 136 -6.03 18.39 -13.23
C GLY A 136 -6.79 18.12 -11.92
N SER A 137 -6.42 17.06 -11.20
CA SER A 137 -7.04 16.69 -9.92
C SER A 137 -6.01 16.45 -8.82
N LEU A 138 -6.40 16.70 -7.59
CA LEU A 138 -5.62 16.46 -6.38
C LEU A 138 -6.31 15.42 -5.52
N GLU A 139 -5.53 14.51 -4.97
CA GLU A 139 -5.92 13.61 -3.88
C GLU A 139 -5.05 13.89 -2.66
N LEU A 140 -5.69 14.02 -1.51
CA LEU A 140 -5.05 14.18 -0.22
C LEU A 140 -5.43 13.01 0.68
N GLY A 141 -4.46 12.46 1.40
CA GLY A 141 -4.71 11.36 2.31
C GLY A 141 -3.93 11.44 3.60
N PHE A 142 -4.50 10.84 4.62
CA PHE A 142 -3.86 10.68 5.92
C PHE A 142 -4.15 9.29 6.46
N ASP A 143 -3.09 8.60 6.84
CA ASP A 143 -3.14 7.27 7.44
C ASP A 143 -2.57 7.31 8.85
N TYR A 144 -3.18 6.55 9.74
CA TYR A 144 -2.65 6.29 11.08
C TYR A 144 -2.67 4.80 11.36
N ALA A 145 -1.53 4.24 11.70
CA ALA A 145 -1.39 2.83 12.05
C ALA A 145 -1.12 2.65 13.53
N LYS A 146 -1.74 1.62 14.12
CA LYS A 146 -1.49 1.18 15.50
C LYS A 146 -1.39 -0.34 15.53
N ALA A 147 -0.26 -0.82 16.03
CA ALA A 147 -0.02 -2.24 16.21
C ALA A 147 -0.42 -2.73 17.59
N HIS A 148 -0.89 -3.96 17.65
CA HIS A 148 -1.09 -4.70 18.89
C HIS A 148 -0.79 -6.18 18.69
N THR A 149 -0.44 -6.85 19.76
CA THR A 149 -0.24 -8.29 19.81
C THR A 149 -1.48 -8.96 20.37
N LYS A 150 -1.76 -10.18 19.94
CA LYS A 150 -2.79 -11.01 20.52
C LYS A 150 -2.20 -11.75 21.74
N ASP A 151 -2.89 -11.66 22.86
CA ASP A 151 -2.56 -12.33 24.12
C ASP A 151 -1.09 -12.09 24.54
N ASP A 152 -0.50 -12.90 25.40
CA ASP A 152 0.84 -12.78 26.00
C ASP A 152 2.04 -12.60 25.04
N ALA A 153 1.81 -12.18 23.79
CA ALA A 153 2.86 -11.85 22.87
C ALA A 153 3.45 -10.47 23.19
N HIS A 154 4.74 -10.43 23.28
CA HIS A 154 5.49 -9.20 23.47
C HIS A 154 6.23 -8.86 22.19
N PHE A 155 6.35 -7.56 21.89
CA PHE A 155 7.27 -7.10 20.85
C PHE A 155 8.70 -7.46 21.24
N ALA A 156 9.51 -7.78 20.24
CA ALA A 156 10.88 -8.27 20.43
C ALA A 156 11.81 -7.34 21.20
N ASN A 157 11.46 -6.06 21.31
CA ASN A 157 12.16 -5.12 22.19
C ASN A 157 11.22 -3.96 22.57
N ASP A 158 11.58 -3.26 23.66
CA ASP A 158 10.82 -2.12 24.16
C ASP A 158 10.77 -0.94 23.19
N ASN A 159 11.66 -0.93 22.20
CA ASN A 159 11.74 0.07 21.14
C ASN A 159 10.96 -0.32 19.88
N ALA A 160 10.17 -1.41 19.92
CA ALA A 160 9.35 -1.82 18.77
C ALA A 160 8.40 -0.68 18.36
N VAL A 161 8.31 -0.49 17.05
CA VAL A 161 7.41 0.51 16.48
C VAL A 161 5.99 -0.01 16.55
N LYS A 162 5.14 0.67 17.32
CA LYS A 162 3.74 0.27 17.55
C LYS A 162 2.74 1.18 16.88
N LYS A 163 3.15 2.32 16.39
CA LYS A 163 2.29 3.32 15.76
C LYS A 163 3.06 4.14 14.74
N GLY A 164 2.35 4.73 13.81
CA GLY A 164 2.91 5.65 12.84
C GLY A 164 1.81 6.39 12.08
N TYR A 165 2.19 7.34 11.27
CA TYR A 165 1.29 8.06 10.41
C TYR A 165 1.94 8.37 9.06
N MET A 166 1.11 8.61 8.06
CA MET A 166 1.54 9.04 6.74
C MET A 166 0.58 10.08 6.19
N GLY A 167 1.13 11.14 5.63
CA GLY A 167 0.39 12.09 4.79
C GLY A 167 0.77 11.90 3.34
N THR A 168 -0.21 11.89 2.45
CA THR A 168 -0.04 11.77 1.01
C THR A 168 -0.72 12.94 0.30
N ALA A 169 -0.04 13.55 -0.65
CA ALA A 169 -0.62 14.46 -1.62
C ALA A 169 -0.25 13.97 -3.03
N GLU A 170 -1.25 13.71 -3.86
CA GLU A 170 -1.08 13.21 -5.20
C GLU A 170 -1.82 14.08 -6.20
N TYR A 171 -1.07 14.68 -7.12
CA TYR A 171 -1.61 15.44 -8.24
C TYR A 171 -1.61 14.58 -9.50
N THR A 172 -2.75 14.55 -10.19
CA THR A 172 -2.89 13.88 -11.48
C THR A 172 -3.28 14.89 -12.56
N GLN A 173 -2.47 14.99 -13.60
CA GLN A 173 -2.80 15.68 -14.85
C GLN A 173 -3.22 14.65 -15.89
N GLY A 174 -4.49 14.60 -16.21
CA GLY A 174 -5.00 13.86 -17.37
C GLY A 174 -4.65 14.57 -18.68
N ASN A 175 -4.83 13.86 -19.76
CA ASN A 175 -4.57 14.38 -21.12
C ASN A 175 -3.16 15.01 -21.29
N PHE A 176 -2.18 14.50 -20.57
CA PHE A 176 -0.78 14.91 -20.65
C PHE A 176 -0.15 14.30 -21.91
N PHE A 177 -0.05 15.08 -22.98
CA PHE A 177 0.41 14.59 -24.29
C PHE A 177 -0.26 13.29 -24.75
N GLY A 178 -1.59 13.21 -24.59
CA GLY A 178 -2.37 12.01 -24.92
C GLY A 178 -2.33 10.87 -23.90
N GLY A 179 -1.70 11.09 -22.75
CA GLY A 179 -1.64 10.17 -21.62
C GLY A 179 -1.98 10.87 -20.32
N PHE A 180 -1.23 10.58 -19.25
CA PHE A 180 -1.37 11.23 -17.96
C PHE A 180 0.01 11.46 -17.30
N ASN A 181 0.07 12.40 -16.38
CA ASN A 181 1.17 12.57 -15.43
C ASN A 181 0.63 12.56 -14.01
N LYS A 182 1.30 11.86 -13.13
CA LYS A 182 0.99 11.79 -11.72
C LYS A 182 2.22 12.16 -10.90
N PHE A 183 2.06 13.08 -9.96
CA PHE A 183 3.10 13.49 -9.03
C PHE A 183 2.63 13.29 -7.59
N THR A 184 3.35 12.46 -6.84
CA THR A 184 3.01 12.09 -5.47
C THR A 184 4.10 12.54 -4.51
N VAL A 185 3.67 13.13 -3.41
CA VAL A 185 4.51 13.46 -2.25
C VAL A 185 3.96 12.72 -1.05
N GLN A 186 4.81 11.95 -0.37
CA GLN A 186 4.48 11.28 0.87
C GLN A 186 5.47 11.63 1.96
N TYR A 187 4.94 11.91 3.14
CA TYR A 187 5.72 11.97 4.36
C TYR A 187 5.16 10.97 5.35
N ALA A 188 6.00 10.07 5.84
CA ALA A 188 5.60 9.07 6.79
C ALA A 188 6.51 9.04 8.02
N LYS A 189 5.96 8.55 9.11
CA LYS A 189 6.68 8.39 10.37
C LYS A 189 6.44 7.01 10.96
N ASP A 190 7.52 6.46 11.51
CA ASP A 190 7.54 5.23 12.30
C ASP A 190 6.94 4.05 11.51
N SER A 191 5.87 3.38 11.97
CA SER A 191 5.35 2.19 11.32
C SER A 191 4.81 2.41 9.91
N MET A 192 4.57 3.65 9.50
CA MET A 192 4.08 3.99 8.16
C MET A 192 5.18 4.26 7.13
N VAL A 193 6.46 4.14 7.49
CA VAL A 193 7.58 4.44 6.55
C VAL A 193 7.64 3.53 5.32
N ASP A 194 6.93 2.41 5.32
CA ASP A 194 6.77 1.52 4.16
C ASP A 194 5.49 1.78 3.36
N GLY A 195 4.63 2.67 3.83
CA GLY A 195 3.36 3.01 3.17
C GLY A 195 2.19 2.08 3.46
N ALA A 196 2.38 1.04 4.27
CA ALA A 196 1.37 0.03 4.56
C ALA A 196 1.01 -0.13 6.05
N GLY A 197 1.69 0.58 6.93
CA GLY A 197 1.40 0.59 8.37
C GLY A 197 1.85 -0.65 9.11
N HIS A 198 2.97 -1.24 8.69
CA HIS A 198 3.49 -2.44 9.35
C HIS A 198 4.28 -2.09 10.61
N ALA A 199 3.88 -2.65 11.74
CA ALA A 199 4.69 -2.60 12.94
C ALA A 199 5.91 -3.52 12.80
N SER A 200 7.06 -3.05 13.22
CA SER A 200 8.25 -3.86 13.25
C SER A 200 8.48 -4.40 14.65
N GLY A 201 8.32 -5.69 14.82
CA GLY A 201 8.75 -6.42 16.02
C GLY A 201 10.13 -7.06 15.87
N SER A 202 10.69 -7.03 14.66
CA SER A 202 11.98 -7.66 14.32
C SER A 202 13.16 -6.68 14.49
N SER A 203 14.34 -7.14 14.10
CA SER A 203 15.60 -6.41 14.18
C SER A 203 15.67 -5.07 13.43
N ALA A 204 14.72 -4.76 12.56
CA ALA A 204 14.66 -3.50 11.85
C ALA A 204 13.92 -2.46 12.70
N ASP A 205 14.64 -1.52 13.27
CA ASP A 205 14.07 -0.35 13.95
C ASP A 205 13.55 0.63 12.89
N LYS A 206 12.24 0.61 12.67
CA LYS A 206 11.56 1.50 11.71
C LYS A 206 11.20 2.87 12.30
N ARG A 207 11.63 3.18 13.54
CA ARG A 207 11.44 4.53 14.07
C ARG A 207 12.20 5.52 13.22
N GLY A 208 11.50 6.52 12.76
CA GLY A 208 12.10 7.53 11.91
C GLY A 208 11.11 8.16 10.97
N ASN A 209 11.63 8.80 9.96
CA ASN A 209 10.83 9.53 8.97
C ASN A 209 11.14 9.00 7.57
N MET A 210 10.17 9.10 6.69
CA MET A 210 10.32 8.89 5.26
C MET A 210 9.80 10.11 4.51
N LEU A 211 10.55 10.57 3.56
CA LEU A 211 10.09 11.45 2.48
C LEU A 211 10.16 10.67 1.18
N ARG A 212 9.06 10.64 0.42
CA ARG A 212 8.98 10.00 -0.89
C ARG A 212 8.38 10.95 -1.90
N LEU A 213 9.02 11.02 -3.06
CA LEU A 213 8.55 11.76 -4.23
C LEU A 213 8.46 10.76 -5.38
N ILE A 214 7.32 10.73 -6.07
CA ILE A 214 7.10 9.89 -7.24
C ILE A 214 6.59 10.77 -8.36
N ASN A 215 7.17 10.62 -9.54
CA ASN A 215 6.60 11.15 -10.76
C ASN A 215 6.47 10.02 -11.77
N GLN A 216 5.25 9.73 -12.21
CA GLN A 216 4.97 8.65 -13.14
C GLN A 216 3.89 9.05 -14.13
N GLY A 217 3.87 8.38 -15.26
CA GLY A 217 2.83 8.63 -16.24
C GLY A 217 3.05 7.93 -17.56
N THR A 218 2.19 8.28 -18.50
CA THR A 218 2.29 7.87 -19.89
C THR A 218 2.14 9.08 -20.79
N PHE A 219 2.74 9.03 -21.96
CA PHE A 219 2.50 9.99 -23.03
C PHE A 219 2.59 9.32 -24.40
N GLN A 220 1.88 9.87 -25.37
CA GLN A 220 1.94 9.43 -26.76
C GLN A 220 3.10 10.17 -27.46
N ALA A 221 4.16 9.44 -27.82
CA ALA A 221 5.28 9.99 -28.59
C ALA A 221 4.94 10.05 -30.11
N SER A 222 4.03 9.16 -30.55
CA SER A 222 3.44 9.16 -31.91
C SER A 222 2.16 8.33 -31.90
N ASP A 223 1.44 8.27 -33.03
CA ASP A 223 0.21 7.44 -33.17
C ASP A 223 0.41 5.96 -32.81
N LYS A 224 1.65 5.47 -32.93
CA LYS A 224 2.00 4.07 -32.64
C LYS A 224 2.89 3.86 -31.44
N VAL A 225 3.41 4.92 -30.83
CA VAL A 225 4.37 4.82 -29.74
C VAL A 225 3.82 5.50 -28.51
N GLU A 226 3.54 4.70 -27.50
CA GLU A 226 3.26 5.15 -26.14
C GLU A 226 4.48 4.93 -25.26
N VAL A 227 4.76 5.86 -24.38
CA VAL A 227 5.88 5.77 -23.44
C VAL A 227 5.36 5.88 -22.03
N MET A 228 5.63 4.87 -21.22
CA MET A 228 5.44 4.91 -19.75
C MET A 228 6.77 5.29 -19.10
N TYR A 229 6.71 6.07 -18.02
CA TYR A 229 7.89 6.45 -17.25
C TYR A 229 7.58 6.49 -15.76
N ALA A 230 8.61 6.28 -14.94
CA ALA A 230 8.56 6.44 -13.51
C ALA A 230 9.87 6.96 -12.96
N LEU A 231 9.78 7.92 -12.04
CA LEU A 231 10.89 8.47 -11.28
C LEU A 231 10.51 8.41 -9.81
N ILE A 232 11.37 7.82 -8.99
CA ILE A 232 11.14 7.69 -7.55
C ILE A 232 12.36 8.23 -6.81
N TYR A 233 12.09 9.05 -5.83
CA TYR A 233 13.05 9.44 -4.80
C TYR A 233 12.47 9.10 -3.43
N GLN A 234 13.21 8.36 -2.63
CA GLN A 234 12.82 8.08 -1.26
C GLN A 234 14.01 8.24 -0.33
N LYS A 235 13.81 8.97 0.73
CA LYS A 235 14.78 9.10 1.81
C LYS A 235 14.15 8.65 3.12
N ASN A 236 14.79 7.66 3.76
CA ASN A 236 14.44 7.18 5.09
C ASN A 236 15.52 7.62 6.07
N ASP A 237 15.13 8.40 7.07
CA ASP A 237 15.98 8.75 8.22
C ASP A 237 15.53 7.90 9.41
N LEU A 238 16.18 6.75 9.63
CA LEU A 238 15.84 5.83 10.70
C LEU A 238 16.69 6.04 11.96
N ALA A 239 16.10 5.81 13.12
CA ALA A 239 16.73 6.05 14.43
C ALA A 239 18.00 5.22 14.69
N ASN A 240 18.12 4.05 14.02
CA ASN A 240 19.30 3.18 14.11
C ASN A 240 20.45 3.58 13.17
N LYS A 241 20.39 4.78 12.57
CA LYS A 241 21.32 5.29 11.56
C LYS A 241 21.39 4.45 10.27
N GLN A 242 20.43 3.56 10.03
CA GLN A 242 20.28 2.82 8.78
C GLN A 242 19.41 3.60 7.77
N GLY A 243 19.49 4.92 7.81
CA GLY A 243 18.86 5.75 6.80
C GLY A 243 19.34 5.35 5.41
N LYS A 244 18.38 5.16 4.50
CA LYS A 244 18.67 4.83 3.10
C LYS A 244 18.04 5.89 2.21
N THR A 245 18.77 6.25 1.18
CA THR A 245 18.21 7.00 0.06
C THR A 245 18.08 6.04 -1.11
N TRP A 246 16.92 6.02 -1.71
CA TRP A 246 16.62 5.21 -2.89
C TRP A 246 16.22 6.12 -4.04
N TYR A 247 16.80 5.85 -5.19
CA TYR A 247 16.47 6.50 -6.46
C TYR A 247 16.10 5.40 -7.44
N SER A 248 14.98 5.54 -8.10
CA SER A 248 14.60 4.66 -9.19
C SER A 248 14.15 5.50 -10.38
N ALA A 249 14.55 5.11 -11.57
CA ALA A 249 14.16 5.72 -12.81
C ALA A 249 13.90 4.64 -13.86
N GLY A 250 12.74 4.69 -14.50
CA GLY A 250 12.37 3.72 -15.51
C GLY A 250 11.66 4.37 -16.69
N ILE A 251 11.86 3.77 -17.85
CA ILE A 251 11.17 4.12 -19.08
C ILE A 251 10.77 2.85 -19.84
N ARG A 252 9.54 2.84 -20.33
CA ARG A 252 8.97 1.70 -21.07
C ARG A 252 8.29 2.20 -22.33
N PRO A 253 8.99 2.34 -23.46
CA PRO A 253 8.36 2.56 -24.75
C PRO A 253 7.60 1.30 -25.20
N MET A 254 6.40 1.50 -25.73
CA MET A 254 5.55 0.47 -26.29
C MET A 254 5.17 0.83 -27.71
N TYR A 255 5.46 -0.06 -28.66
CA TYR A 255 5.09 0.09 -30.06
C TYR A 255 3.85 -0.73 -30.36
N LYS A 256 2.80 -0.09 -30.87
CA LYS A 256 1.53 -0.70 -31.28
C LYS A 256 1.62 -1.12 -32.74
N TRP A 257 1.68 -2.43 -32.99
CA TRP A 257 1.63 -3.01 -34.34
C TRP A 257 0.22 -2.98 -34.89
N THR A 258 -0.75 -3.39 -34.07
CA THR A 258 -2.18 -3.38 -34.33
C THR A 258 -2.92 -2.96 -33.05
N ASP A 259 -4.25 -2.86 -33.12
CA ASP A 259 -5.08 -2.55 -31.94
C ASP A 259 -4.98 -3.62 -30.81
N THR A 260 -4.53 -4.82 -31.16
CA THR A 260 -4.45 -5.95 -30.22
C THR A 260 -3.04 -6.48 -30.00
N MET A 261 -2.03 -5.96 -30.72
CA MET A 261 -0.65 -6.43 -30.64
C MET A 261 0.31 -5.27 -30.43
N SER A 262 1.09 -5.35 -29.37
CA SER A 262 2.15 -4.38 -29.07
C SER A 262 3.42 -5.10 -28.62
N THR A 263 4.55 -4.42 -28.78
CA THR A 263 5.86 -4.81 -28.22
C THR A 263 6.35 -3.70 -27.31
N LEU A 264 6.87 -4.06 -26.16
CA LEU A 264 7.44 -3.12 -25.20
C LEU A 264 8.90 -3.47 -24.91
N LEU A 265 9.65 -2.45 -24.56
CA LEU A 265 10.99 -2.55 -23.98
C LEU A 265 10.97 -1.78 -22.68
N GLU A 266 11.53 -2.35 -21.63
CA GLU A 266 11.67 -1.68 -20.35
C GLU A 266 13.14 -1.52 -19.99
N VAL A 267 13.51 -0.32 -19.59
CA VAL A 267 14.84 -0.01 -19.07
C VAL A 267 14.65 0.74 -17.75
N GLY A 268 15.27 0.24 -16.71
CA GLY A 268 15.20 0.83 -15.37
C GLY A 268 16.56 0.85 -14.68
N TYR A 269 16.65 1.73 -13.69
CA TYR A 269 17.77 1.87 -12.76
C TYR A 269 17.19 2.01 -11.34
N ASP A 270 17.74 1.26 -10.40
CA ASP A 270 17.43 1.28 -8.95
C ASP A 270 18.67 1.57 -8.12
#